data_8ccb9c93419a951f5cd663e2468517f3
#
_entry.id   8ccb9c93419a951f5cd663e2468517f3
#
_cell.length_a   1.000
_cell.length_b   1.000
_cell.length_c   1.000
_cell.angle_alpha   90.00
_cell.angle_beta   90.00
_cell.angle_gamma   90.00
#
_symmetry.space_group_name_H-M   'P 1'
#
loop_
_entity.id
_entity.type
_entity.pdbx_description
1 polymer ?
#
loop_
_entity_poly.entity_id
_entity_poly.type
_entity_poly.pdbx_seq_one_letter_code
_entity_poly.pdbx_strand_id
1 'polypeptide(L)'
;AALLAGTEALVLLRGQWVEIDRLRLDGAIRRFTEAQDRAEREGLTFTEAMRLLAGATVTADDGQAEIAEWSQISTGPWLAETLKTLRDPSGVDVDPGEALKGRLRPYQKAGVEWLHLLSGLGLGACLADDMGLGKTIQVLSLLLIQQRKTKDRKPSLLVAPASLLANWAAEIERFTP
;
A
#
# COMPACT_ATOMS: atom_id res chain seq x y z
N ALA A 1 22.73 -4.53 -22.81
CA ALA A 1 24.18 -4.24 -23.00
C ALA A 1 24.56 -4.28 -24.48
N ALA A 2 24.18 -5.27 -25.30
CA ALA A 2 24.56 -5.37 -26.73
C ALA A 2 24.00 -4.23 -27.62
N LEU A 3 22.79 -3.73 -27.30
CA LEU A 3 22.13 -2.65 -28.05
C LEU A 3 22.76 -1.27 -27.81
N LEU A 4 23.51 -1.09 -26.74
CA LEU A 4 24.20 0.17 -26.42
C LEU A 4 25.63 0.24 -26.99
N ALA A 5 26.21 -0.90 -27.40
CA ALA A 5 27.60 -0.98 -27.87
C ALA A 5 27.79 -0.64 -29.36
N GLY A 6 26.74 -0.61 -30.18
CA GLY A 6 26.81 -0.29 -31.60
C GLY A 6 26.81 1.22 -31.88
N THR A 7 27.46 1.68 -32.94
CA THR A 7 27.50 3.10 -33.35
C THR A 7 26.28 3.52 -34.19
N GLU A 8 25.46 2.59 -34.63
CA GLU A 8 24.34 2.83 -35.54
C GLU A 8 23.01 3.04 -34.80
N ALA A 9 22.23 4.03 -35.24
CA ALA A 9 20.92 4.32 -34.67
C ALA A 9 19.85 3.27 -35.07
N LEU A 10 20.11 2.46 -36.11
CA LEU A 10 19.22 1.43 -36.62
C LEU A 10 19.68 0.04 -36.18
N VAL A 11 18.79 -0.71 -35.55
CA VAL A 11 19.04 -2.08 -35.07
C VAL A 11 17.98 -3.02 -35.60
N LEU A 12 18.40 -4.20 -36.09
CA LEU A 12 17.45 -5.26 -36.52
C LEU A 12 16.93 -6.02 -35.30
N LEU A 13 15.69 -5.80 -34.95
CA LEU A 13 15.00 -6.43 -33.80
C LEU A 13 13.87 -7.30 -34.32
N ARG A 14 13.96 -8.61 -34.08
CA ARG A 14 12.96 -9.62 -34.53
C ARG A 14 12.61 -9.51 -36.01
N GLY A 15 13.60 -9.19 -36.89
CA GLY A 15 13.39 -9.09 -38.31
C GLY A 15 12.87 -7.74 -38.83
N GLN A 16 12.75 -6.74 -37.97
CA GLN A 16 12.35 -5.37 -38.31
C GLN A 16 13.48 -4.40 -37.97
N TRP A 17 13.71 -3.43 -38.84
CA TRP A 17 14.66 -2.33 -38.59
C TRP A 17 13.97 -1.31 -37.68
N VAL A 18 14.54 -1.07 -36.50
CA VAL A 18 14.03 -0.14 -35.49
C VAL A 18 15.08 0.92 -35.22
N GLU A 19 14.70 2.18 -35.30
CA GLU A 19 15.53 3.31 -34.89
C GLU A 19 15.51 3.41 -33.36
N ILE A 20 16.69 3.40 -32.74
CA ILE A 20 16.83 3.47 -31.30
C ILE A 20 17.36 4.85 -30.89
N ASP A 21 16.53 5.62 -30.19
CA ASP A 21 17.01 6.81 -29.47
C ASP A 21 17.79 6.36 -28.24
N ARG A 22 19.12 6.43 -28.34
CA ARG A 22 20.03 5.94 -27.29
C ARG A 22 19.93 6.75 -26.01
N LEU A 23 19.73 8.06 -26.10
CA LEU A 23 19.62 8.91 -24.90
C LEU A 23 18.39 8.54 -24.11
N ARG A 24 17.28 8.28 -24.81
CA ARG A 24 16.03 7.82 -24.17
C ARG A 24 16.18 6.41 -23.61
N LEU A 25 16.82 5.50 -24.34
CA LEU A 25 17.03 4.12 -23.89
C LEU A 25 17.97 4.06 -22.67
N ASP A 26 19.07 4.78 -22.68
CA ASP A 26 20.02 4.86 -21.56
C ASP A 26 19.35 5.47 -20.32
N GLY A 27 18.57 6.53 -20.51
CA GLY A 27 17.76 7.13 -19.46
C GLY A 27 16.74 6.15 -18.86
N ALA A 28 16.06 5.36 -19.68
CA ALA A 28 15.09 4.36 -19.23
C ALA A 28 15.78 3.21 -18.45
N ILE A 29 16.91 2.69 -18.99
CA ILE A 29 17.69 1.63 -18.32
C ILE A 29 18.22 2.11 -16.98
N ARG A 30 18.78 3.33 -16.90
CA ARG A 30 19.29 3.88 -15.65
C ARG A 30 18.21 3.99 -14.59
N ARG A 31 17.03 4.54 -14.93
CA ARG A 31 15.90 4.63 -14.01
C ARG A 31 15.41 3.26 -13.55
N PHE A 32 15.36 2.30 -14.45
CA PHE A 32 14.98 0.93 -14.09
C PHE A 32 15.98 0.31 -13.11
N THR A 33 17.29 0.48 -13.38
CA THR A 33 18.34 -0.02 -12.49
C THR A 33 18.30 0.67 -11.12
N GLU A 34 18.14 2.00 -11.09
CA GLU A 34 17.99 2.76 -9.83
C GLU A 34 16.76 2.32 -9.03
N ALA A 35 15.62 2.11 -9.71
CA ALA A 35 14.39 1.61 -9.06
C ALA A 35 14.58 0.18 -8.55
N GLN A 36 15.26 -0.68 -9.30
CA GLN A 36 15.56 -2.06 -8.89
C GLN A 36 16.52 -2.08 -7.70
N ASP A 37 17.63 -1.34 -7.76
CA ASP A 37 18.61 -1.24 -6.67
C ASP A 37 17.97 -0.72 -5.38
N ARG A 38 17.07 0.25 -5.49
CA ARG A 38 16.33 0.78 -4.35
C ARG A 38 15.36 -0.25 -3.80
N ALA A 39 14.63 -0.94 -4.67
CA ALA A 39 13.71 -2.01 -4.29
C ALA A 39 14.43 -3.16 -3.55
N GLU A 40 15.65 -3.50 -3.97
CA GLU A 40 16.46 -4.56 -3.34
C GLU A 40 17.01 -4.13 -1.98
N ARG A 41 17.38 -2.84 -1.79
CA ARG A 41 17.98 -2.35 -0.53
C ARG A 41 16.95 -1.97 0.52
N GLU A 42 15.90 -1.29 0.15
CA GLU A 42 14.95 -0.64 1.06
C GLU A 42 13.55 -1.28 0.99
N GLY A 43 13.27 -2.08 -0.05
CA GLY A 43 11.94 -2.51 -0.41
C GLY A 43 11.15 -1.39 -1.10
N LEU A 44 10.04 -1.75 -1.75
CA LEU A 44 9.09 -0.78 -2.29
C LEU A 44 7.87 -0.74 -1.40
N THR A 45 7.46 0.44 -1.01
CA THR A 45 6.17 0.63 -0.36
C THR A 45 5.05 0.36 -1.36
N PHE A 46 3.87 -0.01 -0.86
CA PHE A 46 2.69 -0.20 -1.71
C PHE A 46 2.40 1.04 -2.57
N THR A 47 2.53 2.24 -2.00
CA THR A 47 2.30 3.51 -2.70
C THR A 47 3.28 3.73 -3.84
N GLU A 48 4.57 3.42 -3.64
CA GLU A 48 5.59 3.52 -4.69
C GLU A 48 5.35 2.50 -5.81
N ALA A 49 4.99 1.26 -5.46
CA ALA A 49 4.62 0.24 -6.43
C ALA A 49 3.40 0.66 -7.28
N MET A 50 2.38 1.26 -6.67
CA MET A 50 1.21 1.79 -7.38
C MET A 50 1.55 2.97 -8.28
N ARG A 51 2.45 3.86 -7.87
CA ARG A 51 2.94 4.95 -8.73
C ARG A 51 3.66 4.42 -9.96
N LEU A 52 4.54 3.43 -9.78
CA LEU A 52 5.23 2.78 -10.90
C LEU A 52 4.25 2.15 -11.89
N LEU A 53 3.23 1.44 -11.39
CA LEU A 53 2.18 0.86 -12.24
C LEU A 53 1.36 1.90 -13.00
N ALA A 54 1.15 3.07 -12.41
CA ALA A 54 0.48 4.19 -13.04
C ALA A 54 1.38 4.94 -14.05
N GLY A 55 2.62 4.49 -14.28
CA GLY A 55 3.58 5.13 -15.18
C GLY A 55 4.25 6.37 -14.59
N ALA A 56 4.09 6.63 -13.29
CA ALA A 56 4.77 7.74 -12.62
C ALA A 56 6.19 7.36 -12.20
N THR A 57 7.11 8.31 -12.22
CA THR A 57 8.47 8.11 -11.72
C THR A 57 8.48 8.07 -10.19
N VAL A 58 9.37 7.27 -9.61
CA VAL A 58 9.55 7.18 -8.14
C VAL A 58 10.22 8.43 -7.57
N THR A 59 10.96 9.14 -8.39
CA THR A 59 11.64 10.40 -8.03
C THR A 59 10.83 11.59 -8.51
N ALA A 60 10.67 12.59 -7.67
CA ALA A 60 9.90 13.82 -7.93
C ALA A 60 10.60 14.80 -8.88
N ASP A 61 11.51 14.35 -9.73
CA ASP A 61 12.20 15.22 -10.65
C ASP A 61 11.42 15.35 -11.97
N ASP A 62 10.96 16.57 -12.19
CA ASP A 62 10.09 16.99 -13.28
C ASP A 62 10.72 16.76 -14.65
N GLY A 63 9.94 16.21 -15.52
CA GLY A 63 10.10 16.35 -16.96
C GLY A 63 10.38 15.07 -17.70
N GLN A 64 9.38 14.23 -17.84
CA GLN A 64 9.19 13.44 -19.06
C GLN A 64 8.03 12.47 -18.97
N ALA A 65 6.83 12.96 -19.24
CA ALA A 65 5.63 12.15 -19.46
C ALA A 65 5.73 11.20 -20.69
N GLU A 66 6.75 11.42 -21.54
CA GLU A 66 6.89 10.67 -22.82
C GLU A 66 7.45 9.25 -22.69
N ILE A 67 8.08 8.88 -21.55
CA ILE A 67 8.69 7.55 -21.40
C ILE A 67 7.66 6.51 -20.90
N ALA A 68 6.53 6.94 -20.39
CA ALA A 68 5.47 6.04 -19.89
C ALA A 68 4.80 5.22 -21.01
N GLU A 69 4.86 5.68 -22.26
CA GLU A 69 4.17 5.02 -23.40
C GLU A 69 4.75 3.66 -23.79
N TRP A 70 5.98 3.32 -23.44
CA TRP A 70 6.58 2.06 -23.89
C TRP A 70 7.05 1.11 -22.77
N SER A 71 6.91 1.47 -21.51
CA SER A 71 7.22 0.58 -20.41
C SER A 71 5.96 -0.08 -19.87
N GLN A 72 5.69 -1.31 -20.25
CA GLN A 72 4.69 -2.13 -19.57
C GLN A 72 5.31 -2.71 -18.30
N ILE A 73 4.97 -2.13 -17.17
CA ILE A 73 5.32 -2.70 -15.86
C ILE A 73 4.22 -3.71 -15.51
N SER A 74 4.60 -4.99 -15.39
CA SER A 74 3.70 -6.03 -14.93
C SER A 74 3.79 -6.20 -13.41
N THR A 75 2.64 -6.46 -12.78
CA THR A 75 2.59 -6.73 -11.35
C THR A 75 3.25 -8.06 -11.01
N GLY A 76 4.15 -8.05 -10.03
CA GLY A 76 4.63 -9.29 -9.42
C GLY A 76 3.50 -10.02 -8.66
N PRO A 77 3.67 -11.33 -8.32
CA PRO A 77 2.61 -12.12 -7.67
C PRO A 77 2.09 -11.49 -6.38
N TRP A 78 2.95 -10.92 -5.56
CA TRP A 78 2.58 -10.25 -4.32
C TRP A 78 1.64 -9.04 -4.55
N LEU A 79 1.98 -8.17 -5.49
CA LEU A 79 1.18 -6.98 -5.77
C LEU A 79 -0.15 -7.35 -6.44
N ALA A 80 -0.16 -8.35 -7.31
CA ALA A 80 -1.38 -8.87 -7.92
C ALA A 80 -2.35 -9.43 -6.85
N GLU A 81 -1.86 -10.20 -5.89
CA GLU A 81 -2.65 -10.73 -4.78
C GLU A 81 -3.13 -9.60 -3.85
N THR A 82 -2.27 -8.63 -3.53
CA THR A 82 -2.64 -7.46 -2.75
C THR A 82 -3.77 -6.65 -3.40
N LEU A 83 -3.69 -6.42 -4.72
CA LEU A 83 -4.74 -5.72 -5.46
C LEU A 83 -6.05 -6.50 -5.50
N LYS A 84 -5.98 -7.83 -5.57
CA LYS A 84 -7.16 -8.70 -5.46
C LYS A 84 -7.81 -8.58 -4.08
N THR A 85 -7.02 -8.65 -3.01
CA THR A 85 -7.50 -8.49 -1.63
C THR A 85 -8.08 -7.10 -1.38
N LEU A 86 -7.52 -6.04 -1.98
CA LEU A 86 -8.09 -4.69 -1.92
C LEU A 86 -9.46 -4.58 -2.59
N ARG A 87 -9.72 -5.36 -3.64
CA ARG A 87 -11.04 -5.39 -4.30
C ARG A 87 -12.07 -6.19 -3.53
N ASP A 88 -11.62 -7.21 -2.82
CA ASP A 88 -12.48 -8.07 -2.00
C ASP A 88 -11.75 -8.44 -0.70
N PRO A 89 -11.90 -7.65 0.37
CA PRO A 89 -11.27 -7.89 1.66
C PRO A 89 -11.91 -9.02 2.48
N SER A 90 -12.99 -9.64 2.00
CA SER A 90 -13.76 -10.67 2.73
C SER A 90 -12.97 -11.94 3.10
N GLY A 91 -11.75 -12.09 2.60
CA GLY A 91 -10.85 -13.21 2.94
C GLY A 91 -9.85 -12.93 4.07
N VAL A 92 -9.83 -11.72 4.60
CA VAL A 92 -8.90 -11.35 5.68
C VAL A 92 -9.52 -11.72 7.02
N ASP A 93 -9.15 -12.88 7.56
CA ASP A 93 -9.62 -13.26 8.90
C ASP A 93 -8.89 -12.44 9.97
N VAL A 94 -9.64 -11.55 10.61
CA VAL A 94 -9.18 -10.71 11.71
C VAL A 94 -10.04 -10.97 12.95
N ASP A 95 -9.42 -11.58 13.95
CA ASP A 95 -10.02 -11.82 15.25
C ASP A 95 -9.35 -10.94 16.31
N PRO A 96 -10.05 -9.99 16.95
CA PRO A 96 -9.50 -9.20 18.05
C PRO A 96 -9.24 -10.05 19.32
N GLY A 97 -9.77 -11.27 19.37
CA GLY A 97 -9.60 -12.22 20.46
C GLY A 97 -10.44 -11.91 21.69
N GLU A 98 -10.17 -12.67 22.76
CA GLU A 98 -10.92 -12.59 24.02
C GLU A 98 -10.73 -11.28 24.79
N ALA A 99 -9.74 -10.48 24.41
CA ALA A 99 -9.52 -9.16 24.99
C ALA A 99 -10.63 -8.16 24.62
N LEU A 100 -11.33 -8.38 23.50
CA LEU A 100 -12.49 -7.58 23.16
C LEU A 100 -13.71 -8.08 23.97
N LYS A 101 -14.20 -7.26 24.87
CA LYS A 101 -15.41 -7.53 25.65
C LYS A 101 -16.66 -7.08 24.90
N GLY A 102 -16.88 -7.65 23.72
CA GLY A 102 -18.01 -7.34 22.86
C GLY A 102 -18.02 -8.22 21.61
N ARG A 103 -19.13 -8.19 20.90
CA ARG A 103 -19.27 -8.90 19.63
C ARG A 103 -19.45 -7.91 18.49
N LEU A 104 -18.59 -7.98 17.49
CA LEU A 104 -18.72 -7.19 16.27
C LEU A 104 -19.93 -7.66 15.46
N ARG A 105 -20.70 -6.72 14.95
CA ARG A 105 -21.72 -6.99 13.93
C ARG A 105 -21.01 -7.28 12.59
N PRO A 106 -21.69 -7.95 11.64
CA PRO A 106 -21.03 -8.30 10.35
C PRO A 106 -20.39 -7.13 9.63
N TYR A 107 -21.07 -5.97 9.56
CA TYR A 107 -20.51 -4.79 8.92
C TYR A 107 -19.33 -4.18 9.70
N GLN A 108 -19.33 -4.27 11.04
CA GLN A 108 -18.20 -3.83 11.86
C GLN A 108 -16.98 -4.74 11.66
N LYS A 109 -17.22 -6.05 11.53
CA LYS A 109 -16.14 -6.99 11.18
C LYS A 109 -15.53 -6.64 9.84
N ALA A 110 -16.33 -6.41 8.81
CA ALA A 110 -15.86 -5.97 7.49
C ALA A 110 -15.06 -4.65 7.57
N GLY A 111 -15.51 -3.69 8.38
CA GLY A 111 -14.76 -2.45 8.64
C GLY A 111 -13.40 -2.68 9.29
N VAL A 112 -13.31 -3.59 10.27
CA VAL A 112 -12.04 -3.95 10.91
C VAL A 112 -11.10 -4.67 9.93
N GLU A 113 -11.60 -5.57 9.09
CA GLU A 113 -10.86 -6.24 8.03
C GLU A 113 -10.23 -5.22 7.07
N TRP A 114 -11.04 -4.25 6.64
CA TRP A 114 -10.60 -3.14 5.79
C TRP A 114 -9.53 -2.28 6.45
N LEU A 115 -9.76 -1.82 7.68
CA LEU A 115 -8.79 -1.04 8.44
C LEU A 115 -7.47 -1.79 8.64
N HIS A 116 -7.56 -3.10 8.94
CA HIS A 116 -6.39 -3.95 9.13
C HIS A 116 -5.57 -4.10 7.85
N LEU A 117 -6.24 -4.33 6.72
CA LEU A 117 -5.61 -4.45 5.41
C LEU A 117 -4.86 -3.16 5.04
N LEU A 118 -5.52 -2.00 5.13
CA LEU A 118 -4.90 -0.72 4.79
C LEU A 118 -3.72 -0.40 5.71
N SER A 119 -3.86 -0.66 7.01
CA SER A 119 -2.79 -0.47 7.98
C SER A 119 -1.58 -1.38 7.67
N GLY A 120 -1.82 -2.63 7.27
CA GLY A 120 -0.78 -3.57 6.86
C GLY A 120 -0.01 -3.15 5.61
N LEU A 121 -0.64 -2.37 4.75
CA LEU A 121 -0.01 -1.80 3.55
C LEU A 121 0.69 -0.45 3.83
N GLY A 122 0.69 0.03 5.08
CA GLY A 122 1.22 1.34 5.44
C GLY A 122 0.38 2.51 4.93
N LEU A 123 -0.89 2.25 4.60
CA LEU A 123 -1.84 3.26 4.15
C LEU A 123 -2.65 3.80 5.32
N GLY A 124 -3.03 5.07 5.23
CA GLY A 124 -4.07 5.63 6.09
C GLY A 124 -5.45 5.11 5.69
N ALA A 125 -6.39 5.13 6.64
CA ALA A 125 -7.76 4.72 6.41
C ALA A 125 -8.75 5.74 6.94
N CYS A 126 -9.92 5.84 6.30
CA CYS A 126 -11.04 6.64 6.75
C CYS A 126 -12.24 5.74 7.01
N LEU A 127 -12.75 5.74 8.25
CA LEU A 127 -13.96 5.03 8.63
C LEU A 127 -15.15 6.01 8.59
N ALA A 128 -15.88 6.02 7.48
CA ALA A 128 -16.93 6.99 7.18
C ALA A 128 -18.35 6.48 7.51
N ASP A 129 -18.47 5.56 8.45
CA ASP A 129 -19.78 5.08 8.94
C ASP A 129 -20.59 6.22 9.59
N ASP A 130 -21.92 6.11 9.58
CA ASP A 130 -22.78 7.05 10.25
C ASP A 130 -22.56 7.06 11.79
N MET A 131 -23.05 8.12 12.43
CA MET A 131 -22.97 8.23 13.90
C MET A 131 -23.76 7.09 14.56
N GLY A 132 -23.19 6.53 15.64
CA GLY A 132 -23.84 5.45 16.40
C GLY A 132 -23.62 4.03 15.88
N LEU A 133 -22.97 3.84 14.73
CA LEU A 133 -22.68 2.52 14.16
C LEU A 133 -21.48 1.81 14.81
N GLY A 134 -20.91 2.37 15.88
CA GLY A 134 -19.84 1.73 16.66
C GLY A 134 -18.48 1.80 15.98
N LYS A 135 -18.08 2.99 15.49
CA LYS A 135 -16.72 3.22 15.00
C LYS A 135 -15.65 2.96 16.05
N THR A 136 -15.91 3.33 17.29
CA THR A 136 -14.96 3.15 18.39
C THR A 136 -14.61 1.68 18.62
N ILE A 137 -15.60 0.78 18.67
CA ILE A 137 -15.33 -0.66 18.86
C ILE A 137 -14.52 -1.24 17.67
N GLN A 138 -14.71 -0.73 16.46
CA GLN A 138 -13.93 -1.13 15.30
C GLN A 138 -12.46 -0.69 15.44
N VAL A 139 -12.21 0.55 15.85
CA VAL A 139 -10.85 1.06 16.11
C VAL A 139 -10.19 0.29 17.25
N LEU A 140 -10.89 0.05 18.36
CA LEU A 140 -10.37 -0.74 19.48
C LEU A 140 -10.04 -2.17 19.06
N SER A 141 -10.86 -2.80 18.24
CA SER A 141 -10.58 -4.12 17.67
C SER A 141 -9.32 -4.13 16.82
N LEU A 142 -9.12 -3.12 15.95
CA LEU A 142 -7.89 -2.97 15.17
C LEU A 142 -6.65 -2.87 16.08
N LEU A 143 -6.71 -2.04 17.12
CA LEU A 143 -5.61 -1.87 18.07
C LEU A 143 -5.27 -3.17 18.79
N LEU A 144 -6.27 -3.95 19.22
CA LEU A 144 -6.06 -5.28 19.82
C LEU A 144 -5.36 -6.24 18.86
N ILE A 145 -5.79 -6.28 17.59
CA ILE A 145 -5.19 -7.13 16.56
C ILE A 145 -3.72 -6.74 16.34
N GLN A 146 -3.42 -5.45 16.25
CA GLN A 146 -2.06 -4.95 16.09
C GLN A 146 -1.17 -5.28 17.28
N GLN A 147 -1.67 -5.12 18.51
CA GLN A 147 -0.95 -5.45 19.73
C GLN A 147 -0.60 -6.95 19.84
N ARG A 148 -1.48 -7.83 19.33
CA ARG A 148 -1.22 -9.28 19.33
C ARG A 148 -0.14 -9.70 18.33
N LYS A 149 -0.04 -8.99 17.19
CA LYS A 149 0.93 -9.32 16.13
C LYS A 149 2.32 -8.78 16.39
N THR A 150 2.45 -7.74 17.21
CA THR A 150 3.74 -7.06 17.43
C THR A 150 4.26 -7.34 18.82
N LYS A 151 5.48 -7.87 18.94
CA LYS A 151 6.17 -8.04 20.24
C LYS A 151 6.57 -6.68 20.84
N ASP A 152 6.85 -5.71 19.99
CA ASP A 152 7.22 -4.34 20.37
C ASP A 152 5.96 -3.48 20.47
N ARG A 153 5.44 -3.36 21.69
CA ARG A 153 4.20 -2.60 21.97
C ARG A 153 4.51 -1.10 22.01
N LYS A 154 4.33 -0.45 20.87
CA LYS A 154 4.41 1.02 20.81
C LYS A 154 3.07 1.64 21.22
N PRO A 155 3.10 2.81 21.89
CA PRO A 155 1.87 3.51 22.24
C PRO A 155 1.16 4.03 20.99
N SER A 156 -0.17 4.02 21.02
CA SER A 156 -1.01 4.65 20.00
C SER A 156 -1.44 6.03 20.47
N LEU A 157 -1.45 7.01 19.57
CA LEU A 157 -1.91 8.37 19.86
C LEU A 157 -3.34 8.54 19.34
N LEU A 158 -4.26 8.85 20.25
CA LEU A 158 -5.61 9.25 19.92
C LEU A 158 -5.72 10.79 19.97
N VAL A 159 -6.14 11.39 18.84
CA VAL A 159 -6.45 12.82 18.77
C VAL A 159 -7.97 12.98 18.60
N ALA A 160 -8.61 13.58 19.58
CA ALA A 160 -10.06 13.79 19.61
C ALA A 160 -10.42 15.13 20.24
N PRO A 161 -11.60 15.72 19.92
CA PRO A 161 -12.13 16.88 20.64
C PRO A 161 -12.24 16.58 22.15
N ALA A 162 -11.94 17.57 22.99
CA ALA A 162 -11.94 17.41 24.44
C ALA A 162 -13.28 16.84 24.99
N SER A 163 -14.40 17.25 24.38
CA SER A 163 -15.74 16.75 24.73
C SER A 163 -15.94 15.24 24.53
N LEU A 164 -15.13 14.61 23.68
CA LEU A 164 -15.23 13.17 23.39
C LEU A 164 -14.26 12.30 24.20
N LEU A 165 -13.30 12.89 24.90
CA LEU A 165 -12.29 12.12 25.64
C LEU A 165 -12.92 11.21 26.72
N ALA A 166 -13.90 11.72 27.46
CA ALA A 166 -14.62 10.93 28.44
C ALA A 166 -15.37 9.74 27.84
N ASN A 167 -15.98 9.95 26.67
CA ASN A 167 -16.68 8.88 25.94
C ASN A 167 -15.68 7.80 25.47
N TRP A 168 -14.53 8.20 24.94
CA TRP A 168 -13.49 7.27 24.54
C TRP A 168 -12.96 6.46 25.73
N ALA A 169 -12.70 7.11 26.88
CA ALA A 169 -12.27 6.42 28.10
C ALA A 169 -13.28 5.37 28.55
N ALA A 170 -14.57 5.75 28.60
CA ALA A 170 -15.64 4.83 28.98
C ALA A 170 -15.79 3.65 28.00
N GLU A 171 -15.66 3.88 26.69
CA GLU A 171 -15.72 2.80 25.70
C GLU A 171 -14.50 1.88 25.74
N ILE A 172 -13.30 2.42 26.00
CA ILE A 172 -12.09 1.63 26.24
C ILE A 172 -12.30 0.71 27.44
N GLU A 173 -12.72 1.26 28.59
CA GLU A 173 -12.98 0.48 29.80
C GLU A 173 -14.06 -0.59 29.58
N ARG A 174 -15.08 -0.28 28.79
CA ARG A 174 -16.18 -1.20 28.49
C ARG A 174 -15.75 -2.36 27.56
N PHE A 175 -14.99 -2.07 26.52
CA PHE A 175 -14.70 -3.04 25.45
C PHE A 175 -13.32 -3.66 25.53
N THR A 176 -12.36 -3.00 26.18
CA THR A 176 -10.95 -3.43 26.25
C THR A 176 -10.33 -3.14 27.63
N PRO A 177 -10.98 -3.57 28.74
CA PRO A 177 -10.51 -3.29 30.09
C PRO A 177 -9.12 -3.86 30.39
#